data_8904b26381800c9f0d0d8b2c85fd4fba
#
_entry.id   8904b26381800c9f0d0d8b2c85fd4fba
#
_cell.length_a   1.000
_cell.length_b   1.000
_cell.length_c   1.000
_cell.angle_alpha   90.00
_cell.angle_beta   90.00
_cell.angle_gamma   90.00
#
_symmetry.space_group_name_H-M   'P 1'
#
loop_
_entity.id
_entity.type
_entity.pdbx_description
1 polymer ?
#
loop_
_entity_poly.entity_id
_entity_poly.type
_entity_poly.pdbx_seq_one_letter_code
_entity_poly.pdbx_strand_id
1 'polypeptide(L)'
;MSDHYYSKKPQVSSNPTSWRFQLRGHSFTFETDAGVFSKNEVDFGSRVLIESFQEPLLSGDFLDVGCGYGPIGLSLAKSFPDRTIEMVDVNERAIDLSKKNAQHNGIQNVRIYESDGLEKVAGEFAAILTNPPIRAGKETIFRIYEGAARSLKEQGELWVVIQKKQGAPSSLEKLKQLFSDAEVVDKERGYWIIRAVK
;
A
#
# COMPACT_ATOMS: atom_id res chain seq x y z
N MET A 1 13.90 -17.31 15.83
CA MET A 1 12.72 -17.00 14.97
C MET A 1 12.93 -15.60 14.41
N SER A 2 13.00 -15.44 13.09
CA SER A 2 13.13 -14.13 12.47
C SER A 2 11.78 -13.40 12.62
N ASP A 3 11.81 -12.30 13.33
CA ASP A 3 10.64 -11.43 13.48
C ASP A 3 10.30 -10.84 12.11
N HIS A 4 9.14 -11.18 11.58
CA HIS A 4 8.73 -10.72 10.25
C HIS A 4 7.99 -9.39 10.38
N TYR A 5 8.23 -8.46 9.45
CA TYR A 5 7.54 -7.17 9.37
C TYR A 5 6.00 -7.30 9.26
N TYR A 6 5.50 -8.48 8.95
CA TYR A 6 4.07 -8.85 8.95
C TYR A 6 3.60 -9.39 10.32
N SER A 7 4.28 -9.07 11.40
CA SER A 7 3.86 -9.41 12.76
C SER A 7 3.09 -8.25 13.38
N LYS A 8 1.99 -8.55 14.10
CA LYS A 8 1.20 -7.52 14.78
C LYS A 8 2.04 -6.71 15.77
N LYS A 9 2.89 -7.37 16.55
CA LYS A 9 3.82 -6.74 17.51
C LYS A 9 5.24 -7.24 17.27
N PRO A 10 6.08 -6.47 16.55
CA PRO A 10 7.49 -6.81 16.39
C PRO A 10 8.19 -6.83 17.76
N GLN A 11 8.94 -7.91 18.03
CA GLN A 11 9.69 -8.07 19.30
C GLN A 11 11.10 -7.48 19.22
N VAL A 12 11.57 -7.07 18.01
CA VAL A 12 12.86 -6.42 17.85
C VAL A 12 12.89 -5.07 18.55
N SER A 13 14.02 -4.76 19.19
CA SER A 13 14.23 -3.46 19.84
C SER A 13 14.06 -2.33 18.84
N SER A 14 13.41 -1.26 19.27
CA SER A 14 13.25 -0.04 18.47
C SER A 14 14.61 0.61 18.20
N ASN A 15 14.83 1.02 16.98
CA ASN A 15 15.99 1.79 16.51
C ASN A 15 15.53 2.72 15.39
N PRO A 16 14.82 3.82 15.73
CA PRO A 16 14.26 4.72 14.73
C PRO A 16 15.35 5.44 13.95
N THR A 17 15.10 5.58 12.65
CA THR A 17 15.92 6.36 11.72
C THR A 17 15.05 7.30 10.93
N SER A 18 15.56 8.47 10.55
CA SER A 18 14.84 9.46 9.76
C SER A 18 15.64 9.88 8.54
N TRP A 19 14.97 10.07 7.43
CA TRP A 19 15.57 10.45 6.16
C TRP A 19 14.57 11.17 5.25
N ARG A 20 15.08 11.84 4.22
CA ARG A 20 14.26 12.58 3.25
C ARG A 20 14.16 11.83 1.93
N PHE A 21 13.01 11.92 1.30
CA PHE A 21 12.75 11.33 -0.01
C PHE A 21 11.78 12.16 -0.83
N GLN A 22 11.89 12.08 -2.16
CA GLN A 22 10.93 12.72 -3.08
C GLN A 22 10.03 11.67 -3.72
N LEU A 23 8.71 11.91 -3.70
CA LEU A 23 7.69 11.09 -4.34
C LEU A 23 6.69 12.02 -5.03
N ARG A 24 6.37 11.78 -6.29
CA ARG A 24 5.43 12.57 -7.09
C ARG A 24 5.73 14.09 -7.04
N GLY A 25 7.00 14.46 -7.05
CA GLY A 25 7.42 15.86 -6.97
C GLY A 25 7.33 16.50 -5.58
N HIS A 26 6.89 15.79 -4.56
CA HIS A 26 6.82 16.26 -3.18
C HIS A 26 7.97 15.74 -2.35
N SER A 27 8.52 16.58 -1.46
CA SER A 27 9.51 16.16 -0.45
C SER A 27 8.81 15.65 0.80
N PHE A 28 9.31 14.54 1.33
CA PHE A 28 8.86 13.91 2.57
C PHE A 28 10.03 13.72 3.52
N THR A 29 9.74 13.82 4.82
CA THR A 29 10.62 13.32 5.89
C THR A 29 9.94 12.07 6.45
N PHE A 30 10.59 10.91 6.31
CA PHE A 30 10.09 9.66 6.86
C PHE A 30 10.89 9.25 8.08
N GLU A 31 10.19 8.82 9.13
CA GLU A 31 10.74 8.06 10.25
C GLU A 31 10.40 6.58 10.03
N THR A 32 11.37 5.71 10.21
CA THR A 32 11.22 4.25 10.11
C THR A 32 11.87 3.59 11.33
N ASP A 33 11.59 2.31 11.56
CA ASP A 33 12.11 1.59 12.72
C ASP A 33 12.42 0.12 12.39
N ALA A 34 13.13 -0.54 13.29
CA ALA A 34 13.33 -1.99 13.25
C ALA A 34 11.98 -2.71 13.31
N GLY A 35 11.83 -3.81 12.57
CA GLY A 35 10.57 -4.56 12.48
C GLY A 35 9.52 -3.97 11.52
N VAL A 36 9.87 -2.94 10.76
CA VAL A 36 9.05 -2.38 9.68
C VAL A 36 9.77 -2.55 8.34
N PHE A 37 9.00 -2.76 7.28
CA PHE A 37 9.52 -2.97 5.92
C PHE A 37 10.26 -1.74 5.41
N SER A 38 11.40 -1.95 4.72
CA SER A 38 12.20 -0.92 4.01
C SER A 38 12.64 0.27 4.87
N LYS A 39 13.53 0.00 5.86
CA LYS A 39 13.94 0.97 6.89
C LYS A 39 14.76 2.16 6.40
N ASN A 40 15.49 2.05 5.28
CA ASN A 40 16.53 3.02 4.91
C ASN A 40 16.18 3.86 3.66
N GLU A 41 15.16 3.47 2.94
CA GLU A 41 14.66 4.14 1.73
C GLU A 41 13.25 3.65 1.40
N VAL A 42 12.53 4.38 0.56
CA VAL A 42 11.28 3.86 -0.01
C VAL A 42 11.60 2.68 -0.93
N ASP A 43 10.95 1.54 -0.68
CA ASP A 43 11.09 0.34 -1.49
C ASP A 43 10.87 0.65 -2.98
N PHE A 44 11.71 0.06 -3.83
CA PHE A 44 11.69 0.32 -5.26
C PHE A 44 10.30 0.02 -5.89
N GLY A 45 9.68 -1.11 -5.50
CA GLY A 45 8.34 -1.46 -5.99
C GLY A 45 7.29 -0.43 -5.59
N SER A 46 7.32 0.02 -4.34
CA SER A 46 6.43 1.09 -3.86
C SER A 46 6.62 2.40 -4.64
N ARG A 47 7.88 2.77 -4.96
CA ARG A 47 8.16 3.95 -5.79
C ARG A 47 7.55 3.83 -7.18
N VAL A 48 7.76 2.69 -7.85
CA VAL A 48 7.19 2.45 -9.18
C VAL A 48 5.67 2.52 -9.14
N LEU A 49 5.03 1.89 -8.14
CA LEU A 49 3.57 1.95 -7.95
C LEU A 49 3.09 3.40 -7.78
N ILE A 50 3.74 4.16 -6.88
CA ILE A 50 3.40 5.55 -6.58
C ILE A 50 3.47 6.42 -7.85
N GLU A 51 4.53 6.31 -8.62
CA GLU A 51 4.73 7.12 -9.83
C GLU A 51 3.84 6.68 -11.00
N SER A 52 3.51 5.38 -11.11
CA SER A 52 2.64 4.84 -12.16
C SER A 52 1.16 5.10 -11.89
N PHE A 53 0.75 5.33 -10.63
CA PHE A 53 -0.65 5.51 -10.27
C PHE A 53 -1.24 6.75 -10.93
N GLN A 54 -2.37 6.57 -11.59
CA GLN A 54 -3.19 7.63 -12.17
C GLN A 54 -4.49 7.76 -11.38
N GLU A 55 -4.87 9.00 -11.07
CA GLU A 55 -6.12 9.25 -10.37
C GLU A 55 -7.31 8.83 -11.24
N PRO A 56 -8.19 7.94 -10.74
CA PRO A 56 -9.41 7.60 -11.47
C PRO A 56 -10.37 8.79 -11.51
N LEU A 57 -11.14 8.90 -12.59
CA LEU A 57 -12.20 9.92 -12.70
C LEU A 57 -13.34 9.69 -11.71
N LEU A 58 -13.45 8.47 -11.19
CA LEU A 58 -14.46 8.09 -10.21
C LEU A 58 -14.24 8.82 -8.89
N SER A 59 -15.29 9.44 -8.36
CA SER A 59 -15.26 10.10 -7.04
C SER A 59 -15.21 9.08 -5.90
N GLY A 60 -14.49 9.40 -4.84
CA GLY A 60 -14.40 8.59 -3.63
C GLY A 60 -13.01 8.57 -3.03
N ASP A 61 -12.91 7.99 -1.86
CA ASP A 61 -11.68 7.86 -1.09
C ASP A 61 -10.76 6.78 -1.68
N PHE A 62 -9.47 6.81 -1.31
CA PHE A 62 -8.51 5.77 -1.65
C PHE A 62 -8.13 4.96 -0.41
N LEU A 63 -7.62 3.75 -0.63
CA LEU A 63 -7.15 2.86 0.43
C LEU A 63 -5.74 2.35 0.11
N ASP A 64 -4.83 2.44 1.07
CA ASP A 64 -3.50 1.83 1.06
C ASP A 64 -3.48 0.62 2.00
N VAL A 65 -3.39 -0.59 1.44
CA VAL A 65 -3.39 -1.85 2.20
C VAL A 65 -1.98 -2.36 2.41
N GLY A 66 -1.57 -2.53 3.66
CA GLY A 66 -0.20 -2.84 4.04
C GLY A 66 0.68 -1.59 3.98
N CYS A 67 0.20 -0.49 4.57
CA CYS A 67 0.79 0.84 4.38
C CYS A 67 2.21 1.00 4.94
N GLY A 68 2.65 0.11 5.81
CA GLY A 68 3.95 0.24 6.47
C GLY A 68 4.07 1.55 7.23
N TYR A 69 5.19 2.27 7.06
CA TYR A 69 5.40 3.61 7.63
C TYR A 69 4.78 4.74 6.78
N GLY A 70 4.04 4.41 5.70
CA GLY A 70 3.15 5.31 4.99
C GLY A 70 3.59 5.86 3.63
N PRO A 71 4.61 5.32 2.93
CA PRO A 71 5.11 5.96 1.70
C PRO A 71 4.06 6.06 0.58
N ILE A 72 3.25 5.03 0.36
CA ILE A 72 2.21 5.05 -0.68
C ILE A 72 1.10 6.00 -0.27
N GLY A 73 0.42 5.73 0.85
CA GLY A 73 -0.75 6.51 1.27
C GLY A 73 -0.45 7.99 1.50
N LEU A 74 0.69 8.33 2.12
CA LEU A 74 1.05 9.72 2.38
C LEU A 74 1.42 10.47 1.09
N SER A 75 2.05 9.81 0.11
CA SER A 75 2.33 10.45 -1.17
C SER A 75 1.05 10.73 -1.96
N LEU A 76 0.08 9.82 -1.91
CA LEU A 76 -1.24 10.03 -2.52
C LEU A 76 -2.01 11.15 -1.82
N ALA A 77 -2.02 11.17 -0.47
CA ALA A 77 -2.70 12.20 0.29
C ALA A 77 -2.18 13.62 -0.03
N LYS A 78 -0.87 13.75 -0.26
CA LYS A 78 -0.26 15.03 -0.63
C LYS A 78 -0.53 15.41 -2.08
N SER A 79 -0.62 14.42 -2.98
CA SER A 79 -0.87 14.62 -4.41
C SER A 79 -2.34 14.87 -4.73
N PHE A 80 -3.24 14.33 -3.92
CA PHE A 80 -4.69 14.40 -4.11
C PHE A 80 -5.39 14.96 -2.86
N PRO A 81 -5.26 16.27 -2.57
CA PRO A 81 -5.73 16.87 -1.33
C PRO A 81 -7.25 16.82 -1.15
N ASP A 82 -8.00 16.65 -2.22
CA ASP A 82 -9.47 16.52 -2.20
C ASP A 82 -9.96 15.10 -1.91
N ARG A 83 -9.04 14.12 -1.80
CA ARG A 83 -9.33 12.72 -1.45
C ARG A 83 -8.95 12.45 0.00
N THR A 84 -9.72 11.62 0.69
CA THR A 84 -9.28 10.99 1.93
C THR A 84 -8.56 9.69 1.61
N ILE A 85 -7.41 9.47 2.23
CA ILE A 85 -6.67 8.22 2.07
C ILE A 85 -6.78 7.41 3.37
N GLU A 86 -7.46 6.27 3.31
CA GLU A 86 -7.39 5.29 4.39
C GLU A 86 -6.12 4.46 4.26
N MET A 87 -5.47 4.20 5.39
CA MET A 87 -4.19 3.50 5.42
C MET A 87 -4.24 2.44 6.51
N VAL A 88 -4.03 1.19 6.14
CA VAL A 88 -4.12 0.07 7.08
C VAL A 88 -2.89 -0.82 7.02
N ASP A 89 -2.50 -1.35 8.18
CA ASP A 89 -1.46 -2.36 8.34
C ASP A 89 -1.78 -3.25 9.54
N VAL A 90 -1.31 -4.49 9.52
CA VAL A 90 -1.44 -5.41 10.66
C VAL A 90 -0.42 -5.08 11.76
N ASN A 91 0.68 -4.43 11.41
CA ASN A 91 1.81 -4.11 12.29
C ASN A 91 1.53 -2.80 13.05
N GLU A 92 1.32 -2.89 14.37
CA GLU A 92 1.04 -1.73 15.23
C GLU A 92 2.16 -0.67 15.17
N ARG A 93 3.44 -1.09 15.09
CA ARG A 93 4.58 -0.17 14.98
C ARG A 93 4.56 0.60 13.65
N ALA A 94 4.19 -0.06 12.56
CA ALA A 94 4.02 0.58 11.25
C ALA A 94 2.92 1.65 11.29
N ILE A 95 1.80 1.35 11.94
CA ILE A 95 0.70 2.30 12.13
C ILE A 95 1.14 3.54 12.92
N ASP A 96 1.88 3.36 14.03
CA ASP A 96 2.38 4.48 14.82
C ASP A 96 3.36 5.34 14.00
N LEU A 97 4.25 4.72 13.22
CA LEU A 97 5.15 5.42 12.31
C LEU A 97 4.41 6.17 11.21
N SER A 98 3.41 5.56 10.58
CA SER A 98 2.57 6.22 9.58
C SER A 98 1.90 7.47 10.13
N LYS A 99 1.35 7.43 11.35
CA LYS A 99 0.74 8.58 12.02
C LYS A 99 1.76 9.69 12.28
N LYS A 100 2.94 9.34 12.79
CA LYS A 100 4.04 10.30 12.98
C LYS A 100 4.47 10.93 11.66
N ASN A 101 4.63 10.11 10.60
CA ASN A 101 5.03 10.59 9.29
C ASN A 101 3.95 11.49 8.65
N ALA A 102 2.68 11.22 8.84
CA ALA A 102 1.60 12.12 8.44
C ALA A 102 1.74 13.49 9.13
N GLN A 103 1.95 13.48 10.45
CA GLN A 103 2.14 14.70 11.23
C GLN A 103 3.39 15.48 10.80
N HIS A 104 4.56 14.82 10.67
CA HIS A 104 5.82 15.44 10.24
C HIS A 104 5.73 16.10 8.86
N ASN A 105 4.90 15.57 7.97
CA ASN A 105 4.72 16.09 6.62
C ASN A 105 3.48 17.00 6.46
N GLY A 106 2.78 17.33 7.56
CA GLY A 106 1.61 18.22 7.55
C GLY A 106 0.41 17.66 6.79
N ILE A 107 0.25 16.33 6.75
CA ILE A 107 -0.80 15.63 6.02
C ILE A 107 -1.97 15.35 6.97
N GLN A 108 -3.18 15.81 6.62
CA GLN A 108 -4.37 15.71 7.47
C GLN A 108 -5.51 14.89 6.85
N ASN A 109 -5.50 14.70 5.53
CA ASN A 109 -6.51 13.95 4.78
C ASN A 109 -6.25 12.44 4.77
N VAL A 110 -5.91 11.88 5.93
CA VAL A 110 -5.63 10.45 6.12
C VAL A 110 -6.40 9.88 7.30
N ARG A 111 -6.77 8.60 7.22
CA ARG A 111 -7.28 7.78 8.33
C ARG A 111 -6.40 6.54 8.45
N ILE A 112 -5.67 6.43 9.55
CA ILE A 112 -4.64 5.41 9.74
C ILE A 112 -5.00 4.52 10.92
N TYR A 113 -5.18 3.23 10.69
CA TYR A 113 -5.57 2.28 11.73
C TYR A 113 -5.11 0.84 11.45
N GLU A 114 -5.07 0.02 12.51
CA GLU A 114 -4.67 -1.39 12.44
C GLU A 114 -5.77 -2.25 11.82
N SER A 115 -5.41 -3.07 10.80
CA SER A 115 -6.27 -4.07 10.20
C SER A 115 -5.45 -5.21 9.58
N ASP A 116 -5.90 -6.47 9.72
CA ASP A 116 -5.36 -7.57 8.94
C ASP A 116 -6.01 -7.56 7.54
N GLY A 117 -5.23 -7.10 6.56
CA GLY A 117 -5.78 -6.82 5.23
C GLY A 117 -6.96 -5.84 5.33
N LEU A 118 -8.13 -6.24 4.82
CA LEU A 118 -9.34 -5.42 4.81
C LEU A 118 -10.39 -5.82 5.86
N GLU A 119 -10.03 -6.59 6.88
CA GLU A 119 -11.02 -7.12 7.85
C GLU A 119 -11.78 -6.04 8.62
N LYS A 120 -11.11 -4.91 8.93
CA LYS A 120 -11.71 -3.79 9.65
C LYS A 120 -12.08 -2.61 8.75
N VAL A 121 -11.83 -2.75 7.43
CA VAL A 121 -12.13 -1.70 6.47
C VAL A 121 -13.62 -1.67 6.17
N ALA A 122 -14.24 -0.51 6.32
CA ALA A 122 -15.64 -0.28 6.00
C ALA A 122 -15.78 0.78 4.90
N GLY A 123 -16.77 0.62 4.04
CA GLY A 123 -17.04 1.56 2.95
C GLY A 123 -16.56 1.09 1.59
N GLU A 124 -16.67 1.98 0.62
CA GLU A 124 -16.31 1.71 -0.77
C GLU A 124 -15.34 2.78 -1.29
N PHE A 125 -14.31 2.32 -2.01
CA PHE A 125 -13.20 3.14 -2.48
C PHE A 125 -13.21 3.31 -4.00
N ALA A 126 -12.75 4.46 -4.46
CA ALA A 126 -12.50 4.69 -5.89
C ALA A 126 -11.21 4.00 -6.36
N ALA A 127 -10.21 3.90 -5.48
CA ALA A 127 -8.98 3.17 -5.74
C ALA A 127 -8.46 2.49 -4.47
N ILE A 128 -7.88 1.31 -4.64
CA ILE A 128 -7.14 0.58 -3.60
C ILE A 128 -5.74 0.30 -4.14
N LEU A 129 -4.71 0.58 -3.35
CA LEU A 129 -3.32 0.31 -3.71
C LEU A 129 -2.70 -0.66 -2.71
N THR A 130 -1.80 -1.52 -3.16
CA THR A 130 -1.04 -2.39 -2.27
C THR A 130 0.31 -2.80 -2.85
N ASN A 131 1.33 -2.81 -2.00
CA ASN A 131 2.55 -3.59 -2.17
C ASN A 131 2.42 -4.79 -1.21
N PRO A 132 1.87 -5.92 -1.67
CA PRO A 132 1.41 -6.97 -0.77
C PRO A 132 2.57 -7.66 -0.04
N PRO A 133 2.32 -8.21 1.17
CA PRO A 133 3.34 -8.86 1.99
C PRO A 133 3.70 -10.25 1.45
N ILE A 134 4.67 -10.33 0.54
CA ILE A 134 5.07 -11.57 -0.15
C ILE A 134 5.43 -12.69 0.84
N ARG A 135 6.09 -12.34 1.96
CA ARG A 135 6.49 -13.32 2.99
C ARG A 135 5.32 -13.92 3.78
N ALA A 136 4.16 -13.30 3.75
CA ALA A 136 2.93 -13.82 4.37
C ALA A 136 2.27 -14.95 3.55
N GLY A 137 2.76 -15.17 2.34
CA GLY A 137 2.31 -16.25 1.47
C GLY A 137 1.18 -15.86 0.52
N LYS A 138 0.97 -16.71 -0.47
CA LYS A 138 0.03 -16.51 -1.58
C LYS A 138 -1.42 -16.37 -1.11
N GLU A 139 -1.83 -17.14 -0.11
CA GLU A 139 -3.20 -17.10 0.44
C GLU A 139 -3.52 -15.72 1.03
N THR A 140 -2.59 -15.14 1.79
CA THR A 140 -2.75 -13.78 2.36
C THR A 140 -2.89 -12.75 1.26
N ILE A 141 -2.07 -12.82 0.21
CA ILE A 141 -2.13 -11.91 -0.94
C ILE A 141 -3.49 -12.03 -1.64
N PHE A 142 -3.97 -13.23 -1.88
CA PHE A 142 -5.24 -13.47 -2.57
C PHE A 142 -6.43 -13.01 -1.72
N ARG A 143 -6.38 -13.17 -0.39
CA ARG A 143 -7.37 -12.61 0.53
C ARG A 143 -7.45 -11.09 0.45
N ILE A 144 -6.30 -10.40 0.28
CA ILE A 144 -6.27 -8.95 0.05
C ILE A 144 -6.98 -8.60 -1.26
N TYR A 145 -6.73 -9.32 -2.36
CA TYR A 145 -7.38 -9.08 -3.65
C TYR A 145 -8.90 -9.29 -3.59
N GLU A 146 -9.34 -10.36 -2.93
CA GLU A 146 -10.76 -10.65 -2.71
C GLU A 146 -11.44 -9.58 -1.84
N GLY A 147 -10.76 -9.12 -0.80
CA GLY A 147 -11.21 -7.98 0.01
C GLY A 147 -11.33 -6.70 -0.81
N ALA A 148 -10.34 -6.40 -1.64
CA ALA A 148 -10.34 -5.23 -2.50
C ALA A 148 -11.51 -5.27 -3.50
N ALA A 149 -11.78 -6.43 -4.12
CA ALA A 149 -12.91 -6.59 -5.03
C ALA A 149 -14.26 -6.28 -4.37
N ARG A 150 -14.41 -6.60 -3.07
CA ARG A 150 -15.63 -6.26 -2.30
C ARG A 150 -15.70 -4.78 -1.91
N SER A 151 -14.56 -4.19 -1.58
CA SER A 151 -14.48 -2.81 -1.03
C SER A 151 -14.28 -1.72 -2.08
N LEU A 152 -14.17 -2.06 -3.35
CA LEU A 152 -14.17 -1.10 -4.44
C LEU A 152 -15.58 -0.73 -4.87
N LYS A 153 -15.79 0.51 -5.24
CA LYS A 153 -16.96 0.96 -6.01
C LYS A 153 -16.99 0.30 -7.38
N GLU A 154 -18.17 0.23 -7.99
CA GLU A 154 -18.26 -0.11 -9.43
C GLU A 154 -17.36 0.84 -10.25
N GLN A 155 -16.59 0.31 -11.18
CA GLN A 155 -15.54 1.01 -11.93
C GLN A 155 -14.34 1.48 -11.07
N GLY A 156 -14.28 1.11 -9.79
CA GLY A 156 -13.12 1.35 -8.93
C GLY A 156 -11.93 0.46 -9.30
N GLU A 157 -10.74 0.90 -8.95
CA GLU A 157 -9.49 0.30 -9.41
C GLU A 157 -8.65 -0.25 -8.26
N LEU A 158 -8.14 -1.48 -8.43
CA LEU A 158 -7.07 -2.03 -7.60
C LEU A 158 -5.73 -1.91 -8.33
N TRP A 159 -4.75 -1.32 -7.66
CA TRP A 159 -3.38 -1.18 -8.14
C TRP A 159 -2.43 -1.99 -7.28
N VAL A 160 -1.70 -2.91 -7.90
CA VAL A 160 -0.80 -3.85 -7.22
C VAL A 160 0.60 -3.74 -7.80
N VAL A 161 1.61 -3.67 -6.93
CA VAL A 161 3.00 -3.89 -7.33
C VAL A 161 3.49 -5.24 -6.84
N ILE A 162 4.09 -6.03 -7.72
CA ILE A 162 4.63 -7.35 -7.36
C ILE A 162 5.76 -7.75 -8.30
N GLN A 163 6.83 -8.36 -7.77
CA GLN A 163 7.91 -8.87 -8.61
C GLN A 163 7.47 -10.11 -9.42
N LYS A 164 7.94 -10.18 -10.67
CA LYS A 164 7.69 -11.33 -11.56
C LYS A 164 8.03 -12.66 -10.89
N LYS A 165 9.23 -12.76 -10.28
CA LYS A 165 9.72 -13.96 -9.58
C LYS A 165 9.00 -14.25 -8.25
N GLN A 166 8.22 -13.33 -7.72
CA GLN A 166 7.50 -13.43 -6.46
C GLN A 166 6.00 -13.64 -6.64
N GLY A 167 5.55 -13.95 -7.87
CA GLY A 167 4.19 -14.35 -8.14
C GLY A 167 3.34 -13.38 -8.97
N ALA A 168 3.96 -12.42 -9.70
CA ALA A 168 3.19 -11.50 -10.55
C ALA A 168 2.31 -12.22 -11.60
N PRO A 169 2.76 -13.29 -12.29
CA PRO A 169 1.88 -14.00 -13.20
C PRO A 169 0.65 -14.61 -12.51
N SER A 170 0.82 -15.27 -11.36
CA SER A 170 -0.30 -15.85 -10.63
C SER A 170 -1.22 -14.80 -9.99
N SER A 171 -0.68 -13.63 -9.63
CA SER A 171 -1.48 -12.49 -9.19
C SER A 171 -2.35 -11.94 -10.33
N LEU A 172 -1.79 -11.76 -11.53
CA LEU A 172 -2.54 -11.31 -12.70
C LEU A 172 -3.69 -12.27 -13.04
N GLU A 173 -3.44 -13.59 -13.03
CA GLU A 173 -4.47 -14.60 -13.27
C GLU A 173 -5.59 -14.56 -12.21
N LYS A 174 -5.23 -14.41 -10.92
CA LYS A 174 -6.21 -14.26 -9.84
C LYS A 174 -7.04 -12.99 -10.01
N LEU A 175 -6.40 -11.87 -10.36
CA LEU A 175 -7.10 -10.60 -10.58
C LEU A 175 -8.05 -10.66 -11.77
N LYS A 176 -7.69 -11.33 -12.87
CA LYS A 176 -8.59 -11.58 -14.01
C LYS A 176 -9.83 -12.42 -13.65
N GLN A 177 -9.75 -13.24 -12.60
CA GLN A 177 -10.89 -14.00 -12.11
C GLN A 177 -11.84 -13.19 -11.23
N LEU A 178 -11.32 -12.16 -10.54
CA LEU A 178 -12.04 -11.36 -9.54
C LEU A 178 -12.62 -10.06 -10.10
N PHE A 179 -12.03 -9.53 -11.17
CA PHE A 179 -12.31 -8.20 -11.71
C PHE A 179 -12.80 -8.29 -13.16
N SER A 180 -13.52 -7.26 -13.60
CA SER A 180 -14.01 -7.17 -14.99
C SER A 180 -12.88 -7.03 -16.00
N ASP A 181 -11.80 -6.36 -15.59
CA ASP A 181 -10.57 -6.20 -16.36
C ASP A 181 -9.35 -6.23 -15.45
N ALA A 182 -8.23 -6.77 -15.94
CA ALA A 182 -6.95 -6.75 -15.23
C ALA A 182 -5.78 -6.82 -16.24
N GLU A 183 -4.90 -5.84 -16.17
CA GLU A 183 -3.77 -5.69 -17.07
C GLU A 183 -2.49 -5.27 -16.36
N VAL A 184 -1.35 -5.53 -16.97
CA VAL A 184 -0.06 -5.01 -16.54
C VAL A 184 0.17 -3.67 -17.22
N VAL A 185 0.10 -2.58 -16.47
CA VAL A 185 0.22 -1.22 -17.00
C VAL A 185 1.66 -0.72 -17.04
N ASP A 186 2.55 -1.30 -16.22
CA ASP A 186 3.96 -0.94 -16.22
C ASP A 186 4.85 -2.11 -15.77
N LYS A 187 6.11 -2.11 -16.21
CA LYS A 187 7.14 -3.10 -15.83
C LYS A 187 8.48 -2.42 -15.67
N GLU A 188 9.04 -2.45 -14.48
CA GLU A 188 10.36 -1.89 -14.23
C GLU A 188 11.20 -2.80 -13.32
N ARG A 189 12.42 -3.14 -13.75
CA ARG A 189 13.40 -4.00 -13.01
C ARG A 189 12.78 -5.28 -12.45
N GLY A 190 11.87 -5.91 -13.20
CA GLY A 190 11.20 -7.14 -12.78
C GLY A 190 9.98 -6.94 -11.87
N TYR A 191 9.63 -5.72 -11.49
CA TYR A 191 8.35 -5.39 -10.87
C TYR A 191 7.29 -5.17 -11.94
N TRP A 192 6.11 -5.69 -11.70
CA TRP A 192 4.91 -5.45 -12.49
C TRP A 192 3.96 -4.57 -11.70
N ILE A 193 3.43 -3.55 -12.36
CA ILE A 193 2.29 -2.78 -11.87
C ILE A 193 1.05 -3.33 -12.57
N ILE A 194 0.15 -3.90 -11.78
CA ILE A 194 -1.10 -4.47 -12.27
C ILE A 194 -2.24 -3.56 -11.84
N ARG A 195 -3.05 -3.16 -12.80
CA ARG A 195 -4.31 -2.45 -12.58
C ARG A 195 -5.46 -3.41 -12.85
N ALA A 196 -6.43 -3.47 -11.94
CA ALA A 196 -7.64 -4.25 -12.10
C ALA A 196 -8.87 -3.36 -11.84
N VAL A 197 -9.92 -3.50 -12.64
CA VAL A 197 -11.14 -2.68 -12.60
C VAL A 197 -12.32 -3.55 -12.18
N LYS A 198 -13.11 -3.09 -11.20
CA LYS A 198 -14.34 -3.77 -10.75
C LYS A 198 -15.49 -3.64 -11.73
#